data_9e0cfa6a4a51d0b37a24d8e769b60d26
#
_entry.id   9e0cfa6a4a51d0b37a24d8e769b60d26
#
_cell.length_a   1.000
_cell.length_b   1.000
_cell.length_c   1.000
_cell.angle_alpha   90.00
_cell.angle_beta   90.00
_cell.angle_gamma   90.00
#
_symmetry.space_group_name_H-M   'P 1'
#
loop_
_entity.id
_entity.type
_entity.pdbx_description
1 polymer ?
#
loop_
_entity_poly.entity_id
_entity_poly.type
_entity_poly.pdbx_seq_one_letter_code
_entity_poly.pdbx_strand_id
1 'polypeptide(L)'
;SINGMLYIRGQSNDYNYWRQLGNVGWSWDDVLPYFKKSEDFQFGKNEFHGSGGPLKVEKIRSTFKVLDLFLEAAEEFGYKKTDDFNNGDNEGMGYFPLTVKNGFRCSTAVGYLNPVKNRSNLKIITKAHIKNIEFENKIAKKVNFWTGDKLNTVEANNEIILSAGTIGSPHILQASGLGPAKLLKDNGIEVIMDHKS
;
A
#
# COMPACT_ATOMS: atom_id res chain seq x y z
N SER A 1 -4.10 -9.40 -0.12
CA SER A 1 -2.86 -9.00 0.57
C SER A 1 -2.72 -9.72 1.89
N ILE A 2 -1.50 -10.12 2.22
CA ILE A 2 -1.17 -10.80 3.48
C ILE A 2 -0.64 -9.74 4.44
N ASN A 3 -1.40 -9.43 5.49
CA ASN A 3 -1.01 -8.48 6.52
C ASN A 3 -1.81 -8.69 7.81
N GLY A 4 -1.38 -8.06 8.91
CA GLY A 4 -2.04 -8.09 10.21
C GLY A 4 -3.17 -7.06 10.38
N MET A 5 -3.60 -6.40 9.33
CA MET A 5 -4.58 -5.29 9.35
C MET A 5 -4.09 -4.02 10.03
N LEU A 6 -2.84 -3.96 10.45
CA LEU A 6 -2.29 -2.79 11.12
C LEU A 6 -2.41 -1.56 10.22
N TYR A 7 -2.93 -0.48 10.78
CA TYR A 7 -3.03 0.79 10.10
C TYR A 7 -2.04 1.78 10.70
N ILE A 8 -0.91 1.92 10.03
CA ILE A 8 0.15 2.86 10.40
C ILE A 8 0.65 3.56 9.14
N ARG A 9 0.91 4.84 9.25
CA ARG A 9 1.47 5.68 8.19
C ARG A 9 2.96 5.89 8.43
N GLY A 10 3.69 6.26 7.39
CA GLY A 10 5.01 6.85 7.53
C GLY A 10 4.93 8.19 8.28
N GLN A 11 6.04 8.63 8.83
CA GLN A 11 6.17 9.93 9.48
C GLN A 11 6.32 11.06 8.44
N SER A 12 6.11 12.29 8.85
CA SER A 12 6.30 13.46 8.00
C SER A 12 7.69 13.51 7.37
N ASN A 13 8.72 13.10 8.13
CA ASN A 13 10.10 13.06 7.63
C ASN A 13 10.29 12.06 6.49
N ASP A 14 9.59 10.92 6.47
CA ASP A 14 9.69 9.91 5.40
C ASP A 14 9.24 10.50 4.07
N TYR A 15 8.09 11.16 4.05
CA TYR A 15 7.53 11.78 2.85
C TYR A 15 8.30 13.03 2.43
N ASN A 16 8.72 13.86 3.38
CA ASN A 16 9.53 15.03 3.11
C ASN A 16 10.89 14.63 2.53
N TYR A 17 11.46 13.50 2.95
CA TYR A 17 12.66 12.93 2.36
C TYR A 17 12.42 12.49 0.91
N TRP A 18 11.30 11.82 0.62
CA TRP A 18 10.93 11.49 -0.76
C TRP A 18 10.83 12.75 -1.64
N ARG A 19 10.25 13.82 -1.10
CA ARG A 19 10.19 15.11 -1.80
C ARG A 19 11.59 15.66 -2.08
N GLN A 20 12.51 15.56 -1.13
CA GLN A 20 13.90 16.00 -1.30
C GLN A 20 14.66 15.20 -2.36
N LEU A 21 14.35 13.92 -2.52
CA LEU A 21 14.88 13.06 -3.58
C LEU A 21 14.35 13.39 -4.98
N GLY A 22 13.51 14.44 -5.12
CA GLY A 22 12.98 14.91 -6.40
C GLY A 22 11.54 14.47 -6.68
N ASN A 23 10.88 13.77 -5.77
CA ASN A 23 9.48 13.35 -5.94
C ASN A 23 8.53 14.49 -5.56
N VAL A 24 8.34 15.44 -6.46
CA VAL A 24 7.43 16.58 -6.27
C VAL A 24 6.00 16.08 -6.09
N GLY A 25 5.27 16.64 -5.10
CA GLY A 25 3.91 16.19 -4.76
C GLY A 25 3.86 15.03 -3.76
N TRP A 26 5.01 14.66 -3.14
CA TRP A 26 5.12 13.59 -2.14
C TRP A 26 5.57 14.08 -0.77
N SER A 27 5.52 15.38 -0.49
CA SER A 27 5.73 15.86 0.88
C SER A 27 4.59 15.44 1.81
N TRP A 28 4.82 15.53 3.11
CA TRP A 28 3.78 15.25 4.09
C TRP A 28 2.50 16.05 3.83
N ASP A 29 2.63 17.34 3.56
CA ASP A 29 1.48 18.22 3.28
C ASP A 29 0.75 17.82 2.00
N ASP A 30 1.47 17.27 1.01
CA ASP A 30 0.86 16.77 -0.23
C ASP A 30 0.07 15.48 0.00
N VAL A 31 0.59 14.54 0.83
CA VAL A 31 0.00 13.20 0.97
C VAL A 31 -1.02 13.08 2.09
N LEU A 32 -0.92 13.87 3.16
CA LEU A 32 -1.84 13.84 4.30
C LEU A 32 -3.33 14.01 3.90
N PRO A 33 -3.69 14.92 2.97
CA PRO A 33 -5.08 15.05 2.50
C PRO A 33 -5.62 13.75 1.89
N TYR A 34 -4.78 12.95 1.22
CA TYR A 34 -5.19 11.66 0.64
C TYR A 34 -5.34 10.58 1.69
N PHE A 35 -4.49 10.55 2.72
CA PHE A 35 -4.70 9.68 3.87
C PHE A 35 -6.03 9.99 4.56
N LYS A 36 -6.30 11.25 4.83
CA LYS A 36 -7.58 11.69 5.44
C LYS A 36 -8.78 11.38 4.55
N LYS A 37 -8.67 11.54 3.23
CA LYS A 37 -9.73 11.22 2.27
C LYS A 37 -10.05 9.72 2.23
N SER A 38 -9.05 8.86 2.40
CA SER A 38 -9.22 7.41 2.36
C SER A 38 -9.75 6.81 3.66
N GLU A 39 -9.57 7.50 4.77
CA GLU A 39 -9.82 7.01 6.12
C GLU A 39 -11.22 7.33 6.63
N ASP A 40 -11.80 6.39 7.36
CA ASP A 40 -12.93 6.60 8.27
C ASP A 40 -12.50 6.19 9.68
N PHE A 41 -11.88 7.11 10.40
CA PHE A 41 -11.35 6.86 11.72
C PHE A 41 -12.46 6.78 12.78
N GLN A 42 -12.36 5.83 13.69
CA GLN A 42 -13.37 5.55 14.72
C GLN A 42 -13.71 6.76 15.59
N PHE A 43 -12.73 7.61 15.89
CA PHE A 43 -12.88 8.78 16.74
C PHE A 43 -13.15 10.08 15.98
N GLY A 44 -13.45 9.98 14.70
CA GLY A 44 -13.78 11.11 13.86
C GLY A 44 -12.57 11.83 13.27
N LYS A 45 -12.84 12.96 12.62
CA LYS A 45 -11.82 13.77 11.95
C LYS A 45 -11.09 14.68 12.94
N ASN A 46 -9.79 14.86 12.68
CA ASN A 46 -8.96 15.86 13.33
C ASN A 46 -7.86 16.36 12.38
N GLU A 47 -6.79 16.95 12.91
CA GLU A 47 -5.65 17.41 12.11
C GLU A 47 -5.04 16.28 11.28
N PHE A 48 -4.88 15.09 11.84
CA PHE A 48 -4.22 13.94 11.21
C PHE A 48 -5.21 12.93 10.62
N HIS A 49 -6.43 12.86 11.09
CA HIS A 49 -7.41 11.83 10.75
C HIS A 49 -8.56 12.30 9.88
N GLY A 50 -9.04 11.39 9.03
CA GLY A 50 -10.23 11.56 8.21
C GLY A 50 -11.46 10.84 8.79
N SER A 51 -12.62 11.20 8.28
CA SER A 51 -13.89 10.53 8.59
C SER A 51 -14.72 10.40 7.32
N GLY A 52 -15.49 9.29 7.22
CA GLY A 52 -16.36 9.02 6.08
C GLY A 52 -15.64 8.49 4.83
N GLY A 53 -14.33 8.23 4.91
CA GLY A 53 -13.61 7.57 3.84
C GLY A 53 -13.97 6.08 3.71
N PRO A 54 -13.57 5.44 2.61
CA PRO A 54 -13.94 4.04 2.33
C PRO A 54 -13.23 3.03 3.24
N LEU A 55 -12.11 3.38 3.86
CA LEU A 55 -11.31 2.50 4.69
C LEU A 55 -11.59 2.75 6.17
N LYS A 56 -12.36 1.87 6.78
CA LYS A 56 -12.67 1.97 8.22
C LYS A 56 -11.45 1.60 9.05
N VAL A 57 -11.11 2.44 10.02
CA VAL A 57 -10.01 2.26 10.97
C VAL A 57 -10.56 2.31 12.39
N GLU A 58 -10.38 1.21 13.12
CA GLU A 58 -10.86 1.05 14.49
C GLU A 58 -9.72 0.64 15.42
N LYS A 59 -9.81 0.97 16.70
CA LYS A 59 -8.95 0.38 17.74
C LYS A 59 -9.23 -1.11 17.90
N ILE A 60 -8.24 -1.86 18.37
CA ILE A 60 -8.41 -3.26 18.73
C ILE A 60 -9.49 -3.40 19.79
N ARG A 61 -10.37 -4.40 19.63
CA ARG A 61 -11.52 -4.62 20.54
C ARG A 61 -11.22 -5.57 21.67
N SER A 62 -10.22 -6.43 21.51
CA SER A 62 -9.78 -7.40 22.51
C SER A 62 -8.27 -7.37 22.63
N THR A 63 -7.80 -7.32 23.86
CA THR A 63 -6.38 -7.36 24.20
C THR A 63 -6.06 -8.67 24.92
N PHE A 64 -4.78 -8.96 25.05
CA PHE A 64 -4.29 -10.09 25.84
C PHE A 64 -3.59 -9.53 27.07
N LYS A 65 -3.92 -10.06 28.25
CA LYS A 65 -3.34 -9.63 29.53
C LYS A 65 -1.79 -9.55 29.49
N VAL A 66 -1.13 -10.45 28.79
CA VAL A 66 0.32 -10.43 28.66
C VAL A 66 0.82 -9.20 27.89
N LEU A 67 0.07 -8.71 26.91
CA LEU A 67 0.40 -7.48 26.17
C LEU A 67 0.11 -6.23 26.99
N ASP A 68 -0.96 -6.25 27.79
CA ASP A 68 -1.26 -5.14 28.70
C ASP A 68 -0.14 -5.01 29.76
N LEU A 69 0.29 -6.12 30.35
CA LEU A 69 1.44 -6.16 31.29
C LEU A 69 2.75 -5.72 30.62
N PHE A 70 2.95 -6.06 29.36
CA PHE A 70 4.12 -5.60 28.60
C PHE A 70 4.11 -4.08 28.41
N LEU A 71 2.94 -3.48 28.13
CA LEU A 71 2.80 -2.03 28.00
C LEU A 71 3.02 -1.33 29.36
N GLU A 72 2.51 -1.90 30.46
CA GLU A 72 2.74 -1.39 31.81
C GLU A 72 4.24 -1.43 32.16
N ALA A 73 4.92 -2.54 31.90
CA ALA A 73 6.37 -2.66 32.13
C ALA A 73 7.18 -1.69 31.25
N ALA A 74 6.77 -1.45 30.02
CA ALA A 74 7.43 -0.48 29.15
C ALA A 74 7.27 0.95 29.68
N GLU A 75 6.12 1.32 30.22
CA GLU A 75 5.88 2.61 30.85
C GLU A 75 6.71 2.78 32.12
N GLU A 76 6.80 1.75 32.98
CA GLU A 76 7.68 1.72 34.15
C GLU A 76 9.17 1.88 33.77
N PHE A 77 9.57 1.35 32.61
CA PHE A 77 10.91 1.47 32.07
C PHE A 77 11.20 2.84 31.43
N GLY A 78 10.19 3.71 31.33
CA GLY A 78 10.32 5.08 30.83
C GLY A 78 9.90 5.28 29.35
N TYR A 79 9.31 4.28 28.70
CA TYR A 79 8.76 4.48 27.37
C TYR A 79 7.44 5.23 27.43
N LYS A 80 7.26 6.19 26.51
CA LYS A 80 6.03 6.94 26.36
C LYS A 80 4.90 6.01 25.90
N LYS A 81 3.76 6.08 26.57
CA LYS A 81 2.54 5.43 26.10
C LYS A 81 1.90 6.28 25.00
N THR A 82 1.46 5.63 23.93
CA THR A 82 0.69 6.27 22.87
C THR A 82 -0.59 5.49 22.57
N ASP A 83 -1.66 6.22 22.35
CA ASP A 83 -2.95 5.69 21.93
C ASP A 83 -3.15 5.78 20.40
N ASP A 84 -2.24 6.48 19.72
CA ASP A 84 -2.33 6.74 18.30
C ASP A 84 -0.95 7.01 17.69
N PHE A 85 -0.52 6.12 16.80
CA PHE A 85 0.74 6.24 16.06
C PHE A 85 0.62 7.12 14.79
N ASN A 86 -0.57 7.61 14.47
CA ASN A 86 -0.82 8.41 13.27
C ASN A 86 -1.14 9.87 13.58
N ASN A 87 -0.78 10.35 14.75
CA ASN A 87 -1.02 11.73 15.24
C ASN A 87 0.15 12.69 14.96
N GLY A 88 1.05 12.33 14.05
CA GLY A 88 2.25 13.12 13.73
C GLY A 88 3.50 12.69 14.51
N ASP A 89 3.37 11.83 15.53
CA ASP A 89 4.46 11.27 16.32
C ASP A 89 4.26 9.76 16.47
N ASN A 90 5.20 8.97 15.93
CA ASN A 90 5.15 7.51 16.00
C ASN A 90 5.94 6.94 17.19
N GLU A 91 6.52 7.78 18.04
CA GLU A 91 7.22 7.32 19.23
C GLU A 91 6.26 6.88 20.31
N GLY A 92 6.58 5.74 20.93
CA GLY A 92 5.85 5.23 22.06
C GLY A 92 5.50 3.76 21.96
N MET A 93 4.76 3.30 22.97
CA MET A 93 4.26 1.94 23.09
C MET A 93 2.75 1.96 23.16
N GLY A 94 2.09 1.09 22.40
CA GLY A 94 0.63 1.05 22.36
C GLY A 94 0.09 0.00 21.40
N TYR A 95 -1.23 -0.07 21.32
CA TYR A 95 -1.90 -0.92 20.36
C TYR A 95 -2.12 -0.19 19.03
N PHE A 96 -1.76 -0.84 17.92
CA PHE A 96 -2.01 -0.29 16.60
C PHE A 96 -3.51 -0.25 16.28
N PRO A 97 -4.00 0.82 15.66
CA PRO A 97 -5.30 0.80 15.01
C PRO A 97 -5.31 -0.19 13.85
N LEU A 98 -6.48 -0.74 13.56
CA LEU A 98 -6.68 -1.79 12.57
C LEU A 98 -7.63 -1.36 11.47
N THR A 99 -7.39 -1.84 10.25
CA THR A 99 -8.36 -1.74 9.15
C THR A 99 -9.50 -2.74 9.35
N VAL A 100 -10.42 -2.38 10.26
CA VAL A 100 -11.54 -3.21 10.70
C VAL A 100 -12.82 -2.40 10.63
N LYS A 101 -13.92 -3.04 10.25
CA LYS A 101 -15.29 -2.50 10.28
C LYS A 101 -16.19 -3.51 11.00
N ASN A 102 -16.75 -3.12 12.14
CA ASN A 102 -17.66 -3.97 12.92
C ASN A 102 -17.08 -5.36 13.26
N GLY A 103 -15.79 -5.43 13.57
CA GLY A 103 -15.09 -6.69 13.91
C GLY A 103 -14.60 -7.50 12.70
N PHE A 104 -14.89 -7.09 11.47
CA PHE A 104 -14.44 -7.76 10.27
C PHE A 104 -13.38 -6.93 9.55
N ARG A 105 -12.45 -7.61 8.85
CA ARG A 105 -11.44 -6.95 8.02
C ARG A 105 -12.07 -5.99 7.01
N CYS A 106 -11.72 -4.73 7.06
CA CYS A 106 -12.03 -3.73 6.04
C CYS A 106 -10.88 -3.71 5.01
N SER A 107 -10.86 -4.69 4.10
CA SER A 107 -9.87 -4.71 3.03
C SER A 107 -10.15 -3.65 1.97
N THR A 108 -9.17 -3.38 1.10
CA THR A 108 -9.37 -2.51 -0.08
C THR A 108 -10.49 -3.02 -0.99
N ALA A 109 -10.71 -4.34 -1.07
CA ALA A 109 -11.85 -4.90 -1.78
C ALA A 109 -13.18 -4.49 -1.12
N VAL A 110 -13.26 -4.50 0.21
CA VAL A 110 -14.45 -4.08 0.95
C VAL A 110 -14.68 -2.58 0.82
N GLY A 111 -13.63 -1.78 1.04
CA GLY A 111 -13.73 -0.32 1.06
C GLY A 111 -13.91 0.29 -0.34
N TYR A 112 -13.18 -0.21 -1.34
CA TYR A 112 -13.12 0.44 -2.65
C TYR A 112 -13.74 -0.36 -3.78
N LEU A 113 -13.54 -1.68 -3.85
CA LEU A 113 -13.96 -2.48 -5.00
C LEU A 113 -15.45 -2.85 -4.96
N ASN A 114 -15.92 -3.36 -3.81
CA ASN A 114 -17.30 -3.81 -3.69
C ASN A 114 -18.34 -2.73 -4.01
N PRO A 115 -18.16 -1.45 -3.60
CA PRO A 115 -19.11 -0.39 -3.95
C PRO A 115 -19.22 -0.10 -5.45
N VAL A 116 -18.19 -0.44 -6.23
CA VAL A 116 -18.09 -0.05 -7.65
C VAL A 116 -18.02 -1.24 -8.61
N LYS A 117 -18.00 -2.48 -8.12
CA LYS A 117 -17.78 -3.70 -8.93
C LYS A 117 -18.78 -3.90 -10.07
N ASN A 118 -19.97 -3.28 -9.98
CA ASN A 118 -21.02 -3.40 -10.99
C ASN A 118 -20.99 -2.25 -12.03
N ARG A 119 -19.98 -1.37 -11.98
CA ARG A 119 -19.86 -0.31 -13.00
C ARG A 119 -19.53 -0.92 -14.36
N SER A 120 -20.19 -0.45 -15.41
CA SER A 120 -20.00 -0.96 -16.79
C SER A 120 -18.59 -0.69 -17.34
N ASN A 121 -17.92 0.35 -16.83
CA ASN A 121 -16.56 0.72 -17.20
C ASN A 121 -15.46 0.04 -16.35
N LEU A 122 -15.83 -0.89 -15.45
CA LEU A 122 -14.88 -1.65 -14.62
C LEU A 122 -14.90 -3.12 -15.02
N LYS A 123 -13.76 -3.64 -15.43
CA LYS A 123 -13.55 -5.08 -15.66
C LYS A 123 -12.55 -5.63 -14.64
N ILE A 124 -12.96 -6.66 -13.90
CA ILE A 124 -12.14 -7.35 -12.91
C ILE A 124 -11.77 -8.72 -13.46
N ILE A 125 -10.50 -9.02 -13.56
CA ILE A 125 -9.98 -10.32 -13.96
C ILE A 125 -9.26 -10.92 -12.76
N THR A 126 -9.80 -12.02 -12.24
CA THR A 126 -9.19 -12.76 -11.12
C THR A 126 -8.42 -13.98 -11.62
N LYS A 127 -7.59 -14.58 -10.74
CA LYS A 127 -6.71 -15.72 -11.09
C LYS A 127 -5.81 -15.40 -12.29
N ALA A 128 -5.45 -14.12 -12.44
CA ALA A 128 -4.56 -13.64 -13.47
C ALA A 128 -3.14 -13.55 -12.90
N HIS A 129 -2.22 -14.29 -13.49
CA HIS A 129 -0.80 -14.25 -13.13
C HIS A 129 -0.07 -13.38 -14.14
N ILE A 130 0.42 -12.22 -13.70
CA ILE A 130 1.11 -11.27 -14.57
C ILE A 130 2.44 -11.87 -15.02
N LYS A 131 2.67 -11.91 -16.32
CA LYS A 131 3.93 -12.33 -16.92
C LYS A 131 4.91 -11.16 -16.99
N ASN A 132 4.53 -10.09 -17.68
CA ASN A 132 5.34 -8.88 -17.86
C ASN A 132 4.49 -7.71 -18.36
N ILE A 133 5.10 -6.53 -18.37
CA ILE A 133 4.61 -5.32 -19.03
C ILE A 133 5.44 -5.13 -20.30
N GLU A 134 4.80 -4.82 -21.43
CA GLU A 134 5.49 -4.45 -22.68
C GLU A 134 5.61 -2.94 -22.80
N PHE A 135 6.77 -2.52 -23.26
CA PHE A 135 7.12 -1.12 -23.44
C PHE A 135 7.37 -0.81 -24.92
N GLU A 136 6.86 0.31 -25.40
CA GLU A 136 7.15 0.88 -26.70
C GLU A 136 7.74 2.28 -26.47
N ASN A 137 8.97 2.52 -26.94
CA ASN A 137 9.67 3.80 -26.72
C ASN A 137 9.72 4.22 -25.23
N LYS A 138 9.95 3.27 -24.33
CA LYS A 138 9.95 3.44 -22.85
C LYS A 138 8.60 3.81 -22.24
N ILE A 139 7.51 3.71 -22.99
CA ILE A 139 6.14 3.90 -22.49
C ILE A 139 5.52 2.52 -22.29
N ALA A 140 4.98 2.27 -21.09
CA ALA A 140 4.24 1.04 -20.79
C ALA A 140 2.93 1.00 -21.61
N LYS A 141 2.75 -0.03 -22.41
CA LYS A 141 1.63 -0.15 -23.36
C LYS A 141 0.73 -1.33 -23.09
N LYS A 142 1.30 -2.50 -22.76
CA LYS A 142 0.53 -3.73 -22.66
C LYS A 142 0.89 -4.49 -21.39
N VAL A 143 -0.06 -5.27 -20.89
CA VAL A 143 0.15 -6.22 -19.79
C VAL A 143 -0.15 -7.61 -20.30
N ASN A 144 0.84 -8.50 -20.22
CA ASN A 144 0.68 -9.92 -20.49
C ASN A 144 0.45 -10.70 -19.20
N PHE A 145 -0.54 -11.57 -19.19
CA PHE A 145 -0.89 -12.37 -18.03
C PHE A 145 -1.48 -13.72 -18.39
N TRP A 146 -1.27 -14.69 -17.50
CA TRP A 146 -1.83 -16.03 -17.63
C TRP A 146 -3.15 -16.13 -16.86
N THR A 147 -4.14 -16.81 -17.47
CA THR A 147 -5.33 -17.33 -16.80
C THR A 147 -5.38 -18.85 -17.06
N GLY A 148 -5.05 -19.65 -16.06
CA GLY A 148 -4.69 -21.05 -16.28
C GLY A 148 -3.51 -21.12 -17.27
N ASP A 149 -3.62 -21.93 -18.30
CA ASP A 149 -2.58 -22.12 -19.32
C ASP A 149 -2.67 -21.15 -20.51
N LYS A 150 -3.66 -20.25 -20.48
CA LYS A 150 -3.88 -19.29 -21.58
C LYS A 150 -3.16 -17.98 -21.31
N LEU A 151 -2.26 -17.59 -22.24
CA LEU A 151 -1.68 -16.26 -22.26
C LEU A 151 -2.67 -15.26 -22.86
N ASN A 152 -2.86 -14.15 -22.17
CA ASN A 152 -3.71 -13.04 -22.58
C ASN A 152 -2.90 -11.74 -22.56
N THR A 153 -3.35 -10.76 -23.33
CA THR A 153 -2.77 -9.42 -23.39
C THR A 153 -3.89 -8.39 -23.28
N VAL A 154 -3.61 -7.32 -22.51
CA VAL A 154 -4.46 -6.14 -22.45
C VAL A 154 -3.61 -4.93 -22.77
N GLU A 155 -4.10 -4.07 -23.63
CA GLU A 155 -3.49 -2.79 -24.00
C GLU A 155 -4.07 -1.66 -23.16
N ALA A 156 -3.20 -0.74 -22.72
CA ALA A 156 -3.60 0.44 -21.95
C ALA A 156 -3.69 1.66 -22.89
N ASN A 157 -4.82 2.35 -22.85
CA ASN A 157 -5.00 3.59 -23.62
C ASN A 157 -4.30 4.78 -22.95
N ASN A 158 -4.22 4.80 -21.62
CA ASN A 158 -3.65 5.90 -20.86
C ASN A 158 -2.43 5.44 -20.05
N GLU A 159 -2.62 4.67 -19.00
CA GLU A 159 -1.55 4.30 -18.07
C GLU A 159 -1.74 2.89 -17.50
N ILE A 160 -0.67 2.32 -16.98
CA ILE A 160 -0.64 1.06 -16.25
C ILE A 160 -0.27 1.35 -14.80
N ILE A 161 -1.15 1.02 -13.86
CA ILE A 161 -0.91 1.19 -12.43
C ILE A 161 -0.47 -0.14 -11.84
N LEU A 162 0.77 -0.19 -11.35
CA LEU A 162 1.34 -1.37 -10.74
C LEU A 162 1.18 -1.33 -9.22
N SER A 163 0.35 -2.22 -8.68
CA SER A 163 0.04 -2.32 -7.24
C SER A 163 0.08 -3.77 -6.74
N ALA A 164 1.11 -4.52 -7.17
CA ALA A 164 1.25 -5.95 -6.89
C ALA A 164 1.91 -6.26 -5.52
N GLY A 165 2.18 -5.24 -4.71
CA GLY A 165 2.81 -5.35 -3.39
C GLY A 165 4.33 -5.30 -3.45
N THR A 166 4.97 -5.31 -2.26
CA THR A 166 6.40 -5.10 -2.07
C THR A 166 7.28 -6.09 -2.85
N ILE A 167 6.84 -7.33 -3.00
CA ILE A 167 7.57 -8.37 -3.74
C ILE A 167 7.09 -8.43 -5.20
N GLY A 168 5.79 -8.40 -5.43
CA GLY A 168 5.21 -8.59 -6.77
C GLY A 168 5.53 -7.45 -7.73
N SER A 169 5.49 -6.20 -7.29
CA SER A 169 5.75 -5.05 -8.16
C SER A 169 7.19 -5.00 -8.68
N PRO A 170 8.24 -5.12 -7.83
CA PRO A 170 9.62 -5.21 -8.32
C PRO A 170 9.86 -6.43 -9.22
N HIS A 171 9.26 -7.58 -8.89
CA HIS A 171 9.38 -8.79 -9.70
C HIS A 171 8.80 -8.60 -11.10
N ILE A 172 7.61 -8.00 -11.22
CA ILE A 172 7.00 -7.69 -12.53
C ILE A 172 7.86 -6.69 -13.32
N LEU A 173 8.40 -5.66 -12.66
CA LEU A 173 9.30 -4.70 -13.32
C LEU A 173 10.56 -5.38 -13.85
N GLN A 174 11.21 -6.23 -13.07
CA GLN A 174 12.39 -7.00 -13.51
C GLN A 174 12.03 -7.94 -14.67
N ALA A 175 10.94 -8.71 -14.57
CA ALA A 175 10.45 -9.56 -15.65
C ALA A 175 10.08 -8.78 -16.92
N SER A 176 9.92 -7.47 -16.81
CA SER A 176 9.61 -6.54 -17.91
C SER A 176 10.83 -5.77 -18.41
N GLY A 177 12.04 -6.07 -17.94
CA GLY A 177 13.29 -5.44 -18.40
C GLY A 177 13.71 -4.17 -17.65
N LEU A 178 13.07 -3.86 -16.49
CA LEU A 178 13.44 -2.73 -15.65
C LEU A 178 14.08 -3.21 -14.35
N GLY A 179 15.37 -3.00 -14.18
CA GLY A 179 16.11 -3.48 -12.99
C GLY A 179 17.61 -3.49 -13.21
N PRO A 180 18.39 -4.10 -12.30
CA PRO A 180 19.84 -4.17 -12.45
C PRO A 180 20.23 -4.92 -13.73
N ALA A 181 20.90 -4.25 -14.66
CA ALA A 181 21.19 -4.78 -16.00
C ALA A 181 21.91 -6.13 -15.98
N LYS A 182 22.84 -6.32 -15.03
CA LYS A 182 23.54 -7.62 -14.88
C LYS A 182 22.56 -8.74 -14.54
N LEU A 183 21.71 -8.53 -13.55
CA LEU A 183 20.71 -9.51 -13.11
C LEU A 183 19.77 -9.90 -14.24
N LEU A 184 19.29 -8.90 -14.99
CA LEU A 184 18.38 -9.11 -16.13
C LEU A 184 19.04 -9.96 -17.22
N LYS A 185 20.27 -9.61 -17.62
CA LYS A 185 21.05 -10.34 -18.63
C LYS A 185 21.36 -11.78 -18.20
N ASP A 186 21.75 -11.98 -16.95
CA ASP A 186 22.04 -13.31 -16.39
C ASP A 186 20.79 -14.23 -16.42
N ASN A 187 19.58 -13.65 -16.45
CA ASN A 187 18.30 -14.36 -16.58
C ASN A 187 17.69 -14.32 -18.00
N GLY A 188 18.43 -13.87 -18.99
CA GLY A 188 17.95 -13.83 -20.40
C GLY A 188 16.85 -12.79 -20.65
N ILE A 189 16.76 -11.76 -19.81
CA ILE A 189 15.77 -10.68 -19.92
C ILE A 189 16.44 -9.48 -20.63
N GLU A 190 15.78 -8.97 -21.65
CA GLU A 190 16.22 -7.75 -22.36
C GLU A 190 16.17 -6.55 -21.41
N VAL A 191 17.24 -5.74 -21.40
CA VAL A 191 17.33 -4.57 -20.52
C VAL A 191 16.72 -3.37 -21.23
N ILE A 192 15.56 -2.94 -20.76
CA ILE A 192 14.90 -1.70 -21.21
C ILE A 192 15.43 -0.50 -20.42
N MET A 193 15.63 -0.67 -19.12
CA MET A 193 16.19 0.37 -18.26
C MET A 193 17.02 -0.25 -17.13
N ASP A 194 18.28 0.20 -17.03
CA ASP A 194 19.17 -0.19 -15.93
C ASP A 194 18.86 0.64 -14.70
N HIS A 195 18.25 0.01 -13.70
CA HIS A 195 18.07 0.57 -12.37
C HIS A 195 19.03 -0.12 -11.39
N LYS A 196 20.01 0.62 -10.96
CA LYS A 196 20.91 0.20 -9.86
C LYS A 196 20.17 0.38 -8.52
N SER A 197 19.10 -0.38 -8.30
CA SER A 197 18.23 -0.40 -7.11
C SER A 197 18.39 0.74 -6.14
#